data_44c2be6d070d40db88e4e6f0e10de999
#
_entry.id   44c2be6d070d40db88e4e6f0e10de999
#
_cell.length_a   1.000
_cell.length_b   1.000
_cell.length_c   1.000
_cell.angle_alpha   90.00
_cell.angle_beta   90.00
_cell.angle_gamma   90.00
#
_symmetry.space_group_name_H-M   'P 1'
#
loop_
_entity.id
_entity.type
_entity.pdbx_description
1 polymer ?
#
loop_
_entity_poly.entity_id
_entity_poly.type
_entity_poly.pdbx_seq_one_letter_code
_entity_poly.pdbx_strand_id
1 'polypeptide(L)'
;MEKTKAWNWSEANRKIWLEPSEESYYLAHRWKAQGRQSVLDLGCGLGRHSILFAQKGFDVTATDLSPDGVKHLKNWAEREKLCVRAETADMMALPYGNASFDCIFSYHVISHCDTEGIRKVIAEMDRVLKPGGELYCTLCSKDSWSFRDAGYPKIDENTVVKTGEGPEKGVPHFFVDLDDLLRLFSSFEIIRIRHVDDCWFDGEKRKSVHFFFLVRKAAD
;
A
#
# COMPACT_ATOMS: atom_id res chain seq x y z
N MET A 1 22.22 6.52 0.75
CA MET A 1 20.88 6.97 1.16
C MET A 1 20.06 5.73 1.47
N GLU A 2 19.33 5.68 2.59
CA GLU A 2 18.42 4.57 2.86
C GLU A 2 17.35 4.52 1.75
N LYS A 3 17.17 3.34 1.14
CA LYS A 3 16.24 3.15 0.02
C LYS A 3 14.77 3.13 0.46
N THR A 4 14.52 2.87 1.76
CA THR A 4 13.21 2.92 2.43
C THR A 4 13.37 3.45 3.84
N LYS A 5 12.32 4.07 4.38
CA LYS A 5 12.28 4.52 5.77
C LYS A 5 10.92 4.16 6.38
N ALA A 6 10.94 3.57 7.57
CA ALA A 6 9.72 3.27 8.30
C ALA A 6 8.96 4.56 8.65
N TRP A 7 7.63 4.49 8.53
CA TRP A 7 6.73 5.57 8.97
C TRP A 7 6.81 5.76 10.49
N ASN A 8 6.88 7.02 10.93
CA ASN A 8 6.88 7.34 12.36
C ASN A 8 5.45 7.44 12.92
N TRP A 9 4.92 6.34 13.41
CA TRP A 9 3.57 6.29 13.96
C TRP A 9 3.38 7.09 15.25
N SER A 10 4.45 7.53 15.94
CA SER A 10 4.34 8.39 17.13
C SER A 10 3.93 9.82 16.76
N GLU A 11 4.23 10.27 15.56
CA GLU A 11 3.90 11.59 15.01
C GLU A 11 2.60 11.60 14.18
N ALA A 12 2.02 10.41 13.91
CA ALA A 12 0.80 10.30 13.11
C ALA A 12 -0.46 10.59 13.95
N ASN A 13 -1.45 11.29 13.37
CA ASN A 13 -2.79 11.36 13.96
C ASN A 13 -3.45 9.98 13.83
N ARG A 14 -3.38 9.20 14.92
CA ARG A 14 -3.83 7.80 14.93
C ARG A 14 -5.29 7.59 14.57
N LYS A 15 -6.15 8.57 14.83
CA LYS A 15 -7.61 8.40 14.69
C LYS A 15 -8.02 8.10 13.26
N ILE A 16 -7.51 8.84 12.29
CA ILE A 16 -7.81 8.61 10.86
C ILE A 16 -7.24 7.30 10.32
N TRP A 17 -6.21 6.74 10.99
CA TRP A 17 -5.53 5.50 10.57
C TRP A 17 -6.13 4.25 11.22
N LEU A 18 -7.26 4.37 11.92
CA LEU A 18 -7.97 3.24 12.52
C LEU A 18 -9.25 2.86 11.74
N GLU A 19 -9.67 3.70 10.80
CA GLU A 19 -10.85 3.44 9.96
C GLU A 19 -10.41 2.84 8.61
N PRO A 20 -10.93 1.66 8.21
CA PRO A 20 -10.64 1.08 6.90
C PRO A 20 -11.12 1.98 5.75
N SER A 21 -10.41 1.96 4.64
CA SER A 21 -10.83 2.67 3.42
C SER A 21 -12.09 2.04 2.82
N GLU A 22 -12.89 2.83 2.08
CA GLU A 22 -14.10 2.36 1.42
C GLU A 22 -13.82 1.21 0.46
N GLU A 23 -12.71 1.27 -0.27
CA GLU A 23 -12.29 0.23 -1.20
C GLU A 23 -12.10 -1.13 -0.53
N SER A 24 -11.62 -1.15 0.71
CA SER A 24 -11.37 -2.40 1.43
C SER A 24 -12.66 -3.19 1.70
N TYR A 25 -13.79 -2.53 1.94
CA TYR A 25 -15.10 -3.17 2.09
C TYR A 25 -15.58 -3.78 0.77
N TYR A 26 -15.46 -3.03 -0.33
CA TYR A 26 -15.79 -3.51 -1.66
C TYR A 26 -14.95 -4.74 -2.03
N LEU A 27 -13.63 -4.67 -1.81
CA LEU A 27 -12.70 -5.76 -2.14
C LEU A 27 -12.95 -6.99 -1.26
N ALA A 28 -13.22 -6.82 0.04
CA ALA A 28 -13.57 -7.93 0.91
C ALA A 28 -14.81 -8.68 0.39
N HIS A 29 -15.86 -7.95 -0.04
CA HIS A 29 -17.05 -8.55 -0.62
C HIS A 29 -16.73 -9.26 -1.95
N ARG A 30 -16.02 -8.58 -2.87
CA ARG A 30 -15.63 -9.11 -4.19
C ARG A 30 -14.81 -10.39 -4.05
N TRP A 31 -13.77 -10.37 -3.24
CA TRP A 31 -12.86 -11.51 -3.07
C TRP A 31 -13.54 -12.71 -2.40
N LYS A 32 -14.44 -12.48 -1.44
CA LYS A 32 -15.27 -13.55 -0.88
C LYS A 32 -16.21 -14.17 -1.92
N ALA A 33 -16.86 -13.36 -2.75
CA ALA A 33 -17.72 -13.85 -3.83
C ALA A 33 -16.95 -14.69 -4.87
N GLN A 34 -15.63 -14.43 -5.03
CA GLN A 34 -14.72 -15.22 -5.89
C GLN A 34 -14.13 -16.45 -5.19
N GLY A 35 -14.46 -16.73 -3.93
CA GLY A 35 -13.89 -17.85 -3.17
C GLY A 35 -12.46 -17.65 -2.71
N ARG A 36 -11.92 -16.42 -2.75
CA ARG A 36 -10.57 -16.11 -2.28
C ARG A 36 -10.50 -16.29 -0.76
N GLN A 37 -9.35 -16.75 -0.25
CA GLN A 37 -9.16 -17.06 1.17
C GLN A 37 -7.99 -16.31 1.80
N SER A 38 -6.82 -16.31 1.17
CA SER A 38 -5.61 -15.72 1.72
C SER A 38 -5.38 -14.29 1.21
N VAL A 39 -5.14 -13.35 2.15
CA VAL A 39 -4.87 -11.95 1.85
C VAL A 39 -3.55 -11.53 2.50
N LEU A 40 -2.67 -10.90 1.72
CA LEU A 40 -1.53 -10.14 2.23
C LEU A 40 -1.93 -8.66 2.32
N ASP A 41 -1.92 -8.09 3.53
CA ASP A 41 -1.98 -6.64 3.78
C ASP A 41 -0.55 -6.10 3.82
N LEU A 42 -0.08 -5.57 2.69
CA LEU A 42 1.27 -5.09 2.48
C LEU A 42 1.38 -3.62 2.90
N GLY A 43 2.18 -3.34 3.94
CA GLY A 43 2.26 -2.04 4.60
C GLY A 43 1.04 -1.78 5.48
N CYS A 44 0.75 -2.72 6.36
CA CYS A 44 -0.47 -2.74 7.17
C CYS A 44 -0.60 -1.57 8.16
N GLY A 45 0.48 -0.87 8.48
CA GLY A 45 0.49 0.20 9.45
C GLY A 45 -0.06 -0.22 10.80
N LEU A 46 -1.07 0.51 11.29
CA LEU A 46 -1.75 0.18 12.55
C LEU A 46 -2.74 -0.99 12.45
N GLY A 47 -3.01 -1.51 11.23
CA GLY A 47 -3.74 -2.76 11.00
C GLY A 47 -5.22 -2.63 10.65
N ARG A 48 -5.74 -1.43 10.35
CA ARG A 48 -7.17 -1.21 10.06
C ARG A 48 -7.75 -2.14 9.00
N HIS A 49 -7.03 -2.38 7.92
CA HIS A 49 -7.46 -3.25 6.83
C HIS A 49 -7.30 -4.72 7.18
N SER A 50 -6.19 -5.09 7.85
CA SER A 50 -5.97 -6.45 8.35
C SER A 50 -7.10 -6.90 9.27
N ILE A 51 -7.53 -6.04 10.21
CA ILE A 51 -8.64 -6.32 11.12
C ILE A 51 -9.94 -6.50 10.34
N LEU A 52 -10.24 -5.60 9.39
CA LEU A 52 -11.43 -5.74 8.53
C LEU A 52 -11.43 -7.07 7.77
N PHE A 53 -10.33 -7.42 7.08
CA PHE A 53 -10.26 -8.67 6.33
C PHE A 53 -10.40 -9.89 7.23
N ALA A 54 -9.78 -9.89 8.42
CA ALA A 54 -9.93 -10.98 9.39
C ALA A 54 -11.37 -11.11 9.90
N GLN A 55 -12.06 -9.99 10.20
CA GLN A 55 -13.48 -9.96 10.56
C GLN A 55 -14.40 -10.51 9.44
N LYS A 56 -13.97 -10.34 8.17
CA LYS A 56 -14.65 -10.94 7.01
C LYS A 56 -14.26 -12.40 6.75
N GLY A 57 -13.45 -13.00 7.63
CA GLY A 57 -13.10 -14.42 7.59
C GLY A 57 -12.02 -14.76 6.55
N PHE A 58 -11.14 -13.84 6.20
CA PHE A 58 -9.93 -14.15 5.43
C PHE A 58 -8.82 -14.68 6.34
N ASP A 59 -7.94 -15.51 5.76
CA ASP A 59 -6.64 -15.84 6.32
C ASP A 59 -5.70 -14.67 6.01
N VAL A 60 -5.44 -13.82 7.03
CA VAL A 60 -4.72 -12.56 6.87
C VAL A 60 -3.28 -12.70 7.31
N THR A 61 -2.38 -12.36 6.40
CA THR A 61 -0.97 -12.06 6.70
C THR A 61 -0.76 -10.57 6.49
N ALA A 62 -0.05 -9.92 7.42
CA ALA A 62 0.15 -8.48 7.41
C ALA A 62 1.63 -8.14 7.62
N THR A 63 2.17 -7.22 6.83
CA THR A 63 3.54 -6.75 6.98
C THR A 63 3.63 -5.23 7.00
N ASP A 64 4.55 -4.72 7.79
CA ASP A 64 4.96 -3.33 7.76
C ASP A 64 6.44 -3.21 8.10
N LEU A 65 7.11 -2.17 7.65
CA LEU A 65 8.51 -1.90 8.01
C LEU A 65 8.61 -1.37 9.46
N SER A 66 7.52 -0.83 10.03
CA SER A 66 7.44 -0.28 11.38
C SER A 66 7.10 -1.35 12.42
N PRO A 67 8.02 -1.69 13.36
CA PRO A 67 7.72 -2.60 14.46
C PRO A 67 6.56 -2.11 15.35
N ASP A 68 6.40 -0.78 15.50
CA ASP A 68 5.33 -0.19 16.30
C ASP A 68 3.96 -0.39 15.67
N GLY A 69 3.86 -0.25 14.34
CA GLY A 69 2.65 -0.57 13.59
C GLY A 69 2.26 -2.03 13.76
N VAL A 70 3.20 -2.94 13.52
CA VAL A 70 2.99 -4.39 13.68
C VAL A 70 2.57 -4.76 15.10
N LYS A 71 3.22 -4.17 16.12
CA LYS A 71 2.86 -4.37 17.53
C LYS A 71 1.43 -3.88 17.81
N HIS A 72 1.05 -2.71 17.28
CA HIS A 72 -0.31 -2.20 17.43
C HIS A 72 -1.34 -3.16 16.83
N LEU A 73 -1.12 -3.66 15.61
CA LEU A 73 -1.99 -4.64 14.96
C LEU A 73 -2.14 -5.92 15.77
N LYS A 74 -1.03 -6.49 16.27
CA LYS A 74 -1.07 -7.71 17.12
C LYS A 74 -1.96 -7.52 18.35
N ASN A 75 -1.78 -6.40 19.08
CA ASN A 75 -2.58 -6.08 20.24
C ASN A 75 -4.07 -5.87 19.89
N TRP A 76 -4.35 -5.29 18.70
CA TRP A 76 -5.73 -5.08 18.24
C TRP A 76 -6.38 -6.41 17.88
N ALA A 77 -5.70 -7.25 17.10
CA ALA A 77 -6.20 -8.58 16.74
C ALA A 77 -6.50 -9.46 17.97
N GLU A 78 -5.60 -9.43 18.98
CA GLU A 78 -5.80 -10.15 20.25
C GLU A 78 -7.06 -9.68 20.98
N ARG A 79 -7.28 -8.37 21.13
CA ARG A 79 -8.50 -7.80 21.75
C ARG A 79 -9.79 -8.23 21.03
N GLU A 80 -9.74 -8.26 19.70
CA GLU A 80 -10.88 -8.66 18.87
C GLU A 80 -11.01 -10.19 18.71
N LYS A 81 -10.06 -10.96 19.28
CA LYS A 81 -9.98 -12.42 19.14
C LYS A 81 -9.90 -12.90 17.69
N LEU A 82 -9.19 -12.13 16.87
CA LEU A 82 -8.95 -12.42 15.47
C LEU A 82 -7.58 -13.08 15.25
N CYS A 83 -7.50 -14.00 14.29
CA CYS A 83 -6.26 -14.60 13.88
C CYS A 83 -5.66 -13.80 12.72
N VAL A 84 -4.58 -13.06 12.99
CA VAL A 84 -3.80 -12.29 11.99
C VAL A 84 -2.33 -12.61 12.17
N ARG A 85 -1.66 -13.09 11.13
CA ARG A 85 -0.20 -13.21 11.12
C ARG A 85 0.41 -11.87 10.76
N ALA A 86 1.02 -11.20 11.74
CA ALA A 86 1.64 -9.89 11.54
C ALA A 86 3.13 -9.92 11.86
N GLU A 87 3.96 -9.41 10.96
CA GLU A 87 5.41 -9.39 11.10
C GLU A 87 6.05 -8.15 10.48
N THR A 88 7.23 -7.79 10.98
CA THR A 88 8.02 -6.71 10.40
C THR A 88 8.79 -7.24 9.20
N ALA A 89 8.53 -6.66 8.02
CA ALA A 89 9.23 -7.05 6.78
C ALA A 89 9.36 -5.87 5.82
N ASP A 90 10.38 -5.94 4.97
CA ASP A 90 10.60 -5.00 3.87
C ASP A 90 9.78 -5.46 2.65
N MET A 91 8.99 -4.54 2.08
CA MET A 91 8.19 -4.78 0.86
C MET A 91 9.05 -5.14 -0.37
N MET A 92 10.36 -4.81 -0.34
CA MET A 92 11.31 -5.13 -1.42
C MET A 92 11.91 -6.54 -1.31
N ALA A 93 11.65 -7.26 -0.20
CA ALA A 93 12.18 -8.61 0.05
C ALA A 93 11.22 -9.35 1.00
N LEU A 94 10.09 -9.81 0.46
CA LEU A 94 9.03 -10.44 1.25
C LEU A 94 9.44 -11.86 1.70
N PRO A 95 9.26 -12.21 3.00
CA PRO A 95 9.70 -13.49 3.55
C PRO A 95 8.72 -14.63 3.22
N TYR A 96 8.05 -14.58 2.07
CA TYR A 96 7.04 -15.57 1.66
C TYR A 96 7.50 -16.33 0.42
N GLY A 97 7.02 -17.56 0.28
CA GLY A 97 7.20 -18.37 -0.92
C GLY A 97 6.45 -17.81 -2.12
N ASN A 98 6.79 -18.32 -3.32
CA ASN A 98 6.07 -17.98 -4.54
C ASN A 98 4.60 -18.43 -4.44
N ALA A 99 3.68 -17.69 -5.07
CA ALA A 99 2.26 -18.04 -5.16
C ALA A 99 1.61 -18.37 -3.78
N SER A 100 1.90 -17.56 -2.76
CA SER A 100 1.40 -17.76 -1.39
C SER A 100 0.00 -17.19 -1.17
N PHE A 101 -0.37 -16.12 -1.87
CA PHE A 101 -1.58 -15.36 -1.58
C PHE A 101 -2.56 -15.33 -2.75
N ASP A 102 -3.86 -15.42 -2.44
CA ASP A 102 -4.94 -15.21 -3.41
C ASP A 102 -5.10 -13.74 -3.76
N CYS A 103 -4.87 -12.87 -2.78
CA CYS A 103 -5.02 -11.42 -2.92
C CYS A 103 -3.91 -10.68 -2.17
N ILE A 104 -3.53 -9.52 -2.72
CA ILE A 104 -2.67 -8.53 -2.06
C ILE A 104 -3.43 -7.21 -1.98
N PHE A 105 -3.42 -6.58 -0.81
CA PHE A 105 -3.94 -5.25 -0.57
C PHE A 105 -2.81 -4.34 -0.09
N SER A 106 -2.61 -3.19 -0.76
CA SER A 106 -1.59 -2.20 -0.36
C SER A 106 -2.11 -0.79 -0.58
N TYR A 107 -2.35 -0.07 0.52
CA TYR A 107 -3.02 1.22 0.52
C TYR A 107 -2.11 2.33 1.03
N HIS A 108 -1.66 3.23 0.14
CA HIS A 108 -0.72 4.33 0.41
C HIS A 108 0.64 3.88 0.97
N VAL A 109 1.22 2.84 0.37
CA VAL A 109 2.47 2.23 0.84
C VAL A 109 3.53 2.15 -0.24
N ILE A 110 3.23 1.50 -1.38
CA ILE A 110 4.27 1.11 -2.34
C ILE A 110 5.00 2.30 -2.99
N SER A 111 4.46 3.50 -2.86
CA SER A 111 5.14 4.74 -3.29
C SER A 111 6.30 5.15 -2.38
N HIS A 112 6.46 4.55 -1.16
CA HIS A 112 7.49 4.97 -0.21
C HIS A 112 8.88 4.39 -0.54
N CYS A 113 9.32 4.59 -1.78
CA CYS A 113 10.61 4.16 -2.29
C CYS A 113 11.03 5.02 -3.51
N ASP A 114 12.20 4.71 -4.07
CA ASP A 114 12.69 5.28 -5.33
C ASP A 114 12.27 4.42 -6.56
N THR A 115 12.69 4.85 -7.75
CA THR A 115 12.42 4.15 -9.01
C THR A 115 12.97 2.72 -9.06
N GLU A 116 14.08 2.42 -8.41
CA GLU A 116 14.61 1.05 -8.31
C GLU A 116 13.76 0.22 -7.33
N GLY A 117 13.38 0.85 -6.20
CA GLY A 117 12.58 0.23 -5.17
C GLY A 117 11.21 -0.21 -5.65
N ILE A 118 10.49 0.65 -6.40
CA ILE A 118 9.14 0.29 -6.88
C ILE A 118 9.16 -0.93 -7.81
N ARG A 119 10.20 -1.08 -8.63
CA ARG A 119 10.35 -2.26 -9.49
C ARG A 119 10.54 -3.54 -8.67
N LYS A 120 11.32 -3.48 -7.58
CA LYS A 120 11.50 -4.62 -6.65
C LYS A 120 10.21 -4.97 -5.93
N VAL A 121 9.48 -3.96 -5.46
CA VAL A 121 8.18 -4.16 -4.80
C VAL A 121 7.20 -4.85 -5.73
N ILE A 122 7.08 -4.40 -6.98
CA ILE A 122 6.18 -5.01 -7.97
C ILE A 122 6.61 -6.45 -8.27
N ALA A 123 7.91 -6.72 -8.43
CA ALA A 123 8.41 -8.07 -8.65
C ALA A 123 8.12 -9.01 -7.46
N GLU A 124 8.24 -8.53 -6.23
CA GLU A 124 7.90 -9.30 -5.03
C GLU A 124 6.40 -9.55 -4.91
N MET A 125 5.56 -8.55 -5.19
CA MET A 125 4.11 -8.72 -5.22
C MET A 125 3.70 -9.74 -6.29
N ASP A 126 4.28 -9.66 -7.49
CA ASP A 126 4.03 -10.67 -8.55
C ASP A 126 4.47 -12.06 -8.10
N ARG A 127 5.66 -12.19 -7.52
CA ARG A 127 6.20 -13.47 -7.06
C ARG A 127 5.32 -14.17 -6.03
N VAL A 128 4.84 -13.41 -5.01
CA VAL A 128 4.06 -14.00 -3.91
C VAL A 128 2.57 -14.15 -4.24
N LEU A 129 2.08 -13.48 -5.28
CA LEU A 129 0.69 -13.60 -5.75
C LEU A 129 0.51 -14.88 -6.56
N LYS A 130 -0.55 -15.65 -6.28
CA LYS A 130 -0.93 -16.84 -7.06
C LYS A 130 -1.31 -16.47 -8.49
N PRO A 131 -1.11 -17.36 -9.49
CA PRO A 131 -1.72 -17.22 -10.80
C PRO A 131 -3.24 -16.96 -10.68
N GLY A 132 -3.76 -16.02 -11.44
CA GLY A 132 -5.15 -15.56 -11.34
C GLY A 132 -5.49 -14.78 -10.08
N GLY A 133 -4.52 -14.52 -9.18
CA GLY A 133 -4.69 -13.70 -7.97
C GLY A 133 -4.91 -12.23 -8.28
N GLU A 134 -5.53 -11.49 -7.37
CA GLU A 134 -5.82 -10.05 -7.54
C GLU A 134 -4.95 -9.20 -6.60
N LEU A 135 -4.43 -8.11 -7.12
CA LEU A 135 -3.63 -7.11 -6.42
C LEU A 135 -4.36 -5.77 -6.47
N TYR A 136 -4.64 -5.19 -5.31
CA TYR A 136 -5.11 -3.82 -5.19
C TYR A 136 -4.04 -2.94 -4.57
N CYS A 137 -3.72 -1.84 -5.25
CA CYS A 137 -2.73 -0.87 -4.79
C CYS A 137 -3.16 0.56 -5.04
N THR A 138 -2.46 1.47 -4.33
CA THR A 138 -2.48 2.89 -4.65
C THR A 138 -1.06 3.39 -4.96
N LEU A 139 -0.94 4.33 -5.90
CA LEU A 139 0.29 5.04 -6.24
C LEU A 139 0.07 6.55 -6.27
N CYS A 140 1.05 7.32 -5.79
CA CYS A 140 1.02 8.77 -5.87
C CYS A 140 1.05 9.23 -7.34
N SER A 141 0.17 10.18 -7.69
CA SER A 141 0.13 10.76 -9.02
C SER A 141 1.06 11.97 -9.14
N LYS A 142 1.71 12.11 -10.30
CA LYS A 142 2.47 13.33 -10.67
C LYS A 142 1.61 14.59 -10.68
N ASP A 143 0.27 14.46 -10.62
CA ASP A 143 -0.66 15.60 -10.49
C ASP A 143 -0.78 16.14 -9.06
N SER A 144 -0.16 15.47 -8.07
CA SER A 144 -0.16 15.90 -6.67
C SER A 144 0.67 17.18 -6.48
N TRP A 145 0.20 18.05 -5.59
CA TRP A 145 0.94 19.25 -5.15
C TRP A 145 2.35 18.92 -4.67
N SER A 146 2.53 17.82 -3.94
CA SER A 146 3.82 17.38 -3.41
C SER A 146 4.86 17.06 -4.49
N PHE A 147 4.44 16.71 -5.70
CA PHE A 147 5.33 16.48 -6.84
C PHE A 147 5.58 17.74 -7.67
N ARG A 148 4.51 18.53 -7.90
CA ARG A 148 4.55 19.70 -8.80
C ARG A 148 5.02 20.98 -8.14
N ASP A 149 4.47 21.30 -6.95
CA ASP A 149 4.48 22.65 -6.43
C ASP A 149 5.20 22.78 -5.08
N ALA A 150 5.43 21.68 -4.34
CA ALA A 150 6.01 21.72 -3.00
C ALA A 150 7.51 22.06 -2.97
N GLY A 151 8.19 22.00 -4.13
CA GLY A 151 9.63 22.26 -4.20
C GLY A 151 10.51 21.22 -3.49
N TYR A 152 9.99 20.03 -3.22
CA TYR A 152 10.75 18.94 -2.58
C TYR A 152 11.91 18.48 -3.46
N PRO A 153 13.07 18.12 -2.87
CA PRO A 153 14.22 17.60 -3.61
C PRO A 153 13.84 16.34 -4.40
N LYS A 154 14.19 16.30 -5.69
CA LYS A 154 14.08 15.11 -6.52
C LYS A 154 15.37 14.30 -6.42
N ILE A 155 15.25 12.98 -6.24
CA ILE A 155 16.37 12.04 -6.28
C ILE A 155 16.46 11.28 -7.60
N ASP A 156 15.34 11.19 -8.32
CA ASP A 156 15.25 10.76 -9.72
C ASP A 156 14.05 11.44 -10.40
N GLU A 157 13.76 11.09 -11.67
CA GLU A 157 12.70 11.70 -12.48
C GLU A 157 11.32 11.60 -11.82
N ASN A 158 11.04 10.49 -11.13
CA ASN A 158 9.74 10.14 -10.59
C ASN A 158 9.69 10.20 -9.05
N THR A 159 10.81 10.50 -8.36
CA THR A 159 10.88 10.41 -6.90
C THR A 159 11.28 11.73 -6.26
N VAL A 160 10.50 12.18 -5.29
CA VAL A 160 10.84 13.29 -4.40
C VAL A 160 11.03 12.81 -2.96
N VAL A 161 11.81 13.57 -2.18
CA VAL A 161 11.94 13.35 -0.72
C VAL A 161 11.17 14.44 -0.01
N LYS A 162 10.12 14.06 0.73
CA LYS A 162 9.35 15.03 1.52
C LYS A 162 10.19 15.57 2.66
N THR A 163 10.35 16.90 2.74
CA THR A 163 11.14 17.60 3.76
C THR A 163 10.30 18.35 4.79
N GLY A 164 8.98 18.41 4.58
CA GLY A 164 8.05 19.01 5.56
C GLY A 164 8.02 18.23 6.87
N GLU A 165 7.68 18.91 7.97
CA GLU A 165 7.55 18.27 9.28
C GLU A 165 6.37 17.27 9.26
N GLY A 166 6.52 16.17 10.01
CA GLY A 166 5.51 15.12 10.14
C GLY A 166 6.05 13.72 9.88
N PRO A 167 5.17 12.71 9.88
CA PRO A 167 5.54 11.30 9.82
C PRO A 167 6.25 10.88 8.52
N GLU A 168 6.13 11.68 7.46
CA GLU A 168 6.74 11.42 6.14
C GLU A 168 8.06 12.15 5.92
N LYS A 169 8.59 12.88 6.92
CA LYS A 169 9.84 13.63 6.78
C LYS A 169 11.02 12.72 6.44
N GLY A 170 11.65 13.00 5.31
CA GLY A 170 12.78 12.22 4.81
C GLY A 170 12.39 10.90 4.13
N VAL A 171 11.10 10.64 3.94
CA VAL A 171 10.62 9.46 3.20
C VAL A 171 10.62 9.77 1.71
N PRO A 172 11.28 8.94 0.85
CA PRO A 172 11.15 9.06 -0.59
C PRO A 172 9.74 8.68 -1.03
N HIS A 173 9.19 9.42 -2.00
CA HIS A 173 7.89 9.16 -2.59
C HIS A 173 8.03 9.09 -4.09
N PHE A 174 7.67 7.94 -4.64
CA PHE A 174 7.61 7.65 -6.07
C PHE A 174 6.26 8.06 -6.64
N PHE A 175 6.27 8.76 -7.77
CA PHE A 175 5.08 9.28 -8.45
C PHE A 175 4.99 8.76 -9.86
N VAL A 176 3.75 8.58 -10.34
CA VAL A 176 3.45 8.09 -11.68
C VAL A 176 2.46 8.99 -12.41
N ASP A 177 2.53 9.01 -13.72
CA ASP A 177 1.39 9.28 -14.59
C ASP A 177 0.73 7.96 -15.03
N LEU A 178 -0.29 8.04 -15.88
CA LEU A 178 -0.99 6.84 -16.35
C LEU A 178 -0.09 5.94 -17.19
N ASP A 179 0.77 6.52 -18.03
CA ASP A 179 1.67 5.74 -18.89
C ASP A 179 2.74 5.02 -18.07
N ASP A 180 3.26 5.63 -17.02
CA ASP A 180 4.17 4.98 -16.07
C ASP A 180 3.50 3.79 -15.39
N LEU A 181 2.25 3.99 -14.91
CA LEU A 181 1.49 2.93 -14.25
C LEU A 181 1.26 1.73 -15.20
N LEU A 182 0.84 1.99 -16.44
CA LEU A 182 0.61 0.96 -17.44
C LEU A 182 1.89 0.19 -17.79
N ARG A 183 3.05 0.88 -17.87
CA ARG A 183 4.35 0.22 -18.09
C ARG A 183 4.78 -0.64 -16.90
N LEU A 184 4.64 -0.12 -15.66
CA LEU A 184 5.03 -0.83 -14.44
C LEU A 184 4.24 -2.12 -14.22
N PHE A 185 2.94 -2.11 -14.56
CA PHE A 185 2.05 -3.25 -14.37
C PHE A 185 1.70 -3.97 -15.67
N SER A 186 2.56 -3.88 -16.70
CA SER A 186 2.34 -4.49 -18.02
C SER A 186 2.21 -6.01 -18.03
N SER A 187 2.72 -6.71 -16.99
CA SER A 187 2.56 -8.16 -16.80
C SER A 187 1.22 -8.56 -16.17
N PHE A 188 0.41 -7.59 -15.76
CA PHE A 188 -0.88 -7.84 -15.13
C PHE A 188 -2.05 -7.44 -16.05
N GLU A 189 -3.17 -8.15 -15.93
CA GLU A 189 -4.45 -7.72 -16.48
C GLU A 189 -5.01 -6.57 -15.64
N ILE A 190 -5.27 -5.44 -16.24
CA ILE A 190 -5.88 -4.30 -15.55
C ILE A 190 -7.38 -4.50 -15.46
N ILE A 191 -7.92 -4.61 -14.25
CA ILE A 191 -9.36 -4.74 -14.00
C ILE A 191 -9.99 -3.36 -13.86
N ARG A 192 -9.33 -2.45 -13.11
CA ARG A 192 -9.86 -1.13 -12.81
C ARG A 192 -8.74 -0.15 -12.47
N ILE A 193 -8.82 1.07 -13.00
CA ILE A 193 -8.01 2.22 -12.58
C ILE A 193 -8.97 3.36 -12.25
N ARG A 194 -8.68 4.07 -11.16
CA ARG A 194 -9.30 5.35 -10.79
C ARG A 194 -8.20 6.35 -10.50
N HIS A 195 -8.36 7.58 -10.95
CA HIS A 195 -7.50 8.72 -10.63
C HIS A 195 -8.30 9.65 -9.73
N VAL A 196 -7.91 9.74 -8.46
CA VAL A 196 -8.71 10.38 -7.40
C VAL A 196 -7.93 11.54 -6.81
N ASP A 197 -8.55 12.69 -6.73
CA ASP A 197 -8.02 13.87 -6.04
C ASP A 197 -8.68 13.98 -4.65
N ASP A 198 -7.95 13.55 -3.63
CA ASP A 198 -8.31 13.76 -2.22
C ASP A 198 -7.88 15.18 -1.83
N CYS A 199 -8.71 16.15 -2.17
CA CYS A 199 -8.40 17.54 -1.91
C CYS A 199 -8.33 17.84 -0.40
N TRP A 200 -7.13 17.99 0.14
CA TRP A 200 -6.93 18.41 1.53
C TRP A 200 -7.23 19.91 1.68
N PHE A 201 -8.01 20.24 2.71
CA PHE A 201 -8.31 21.59 3.08
C PHE A 201 -7.91 21.83 4.55
N ASP A 202 -6.75 22.45 4.74
CA ASP A 202 -6.21 22.90 6.03
C ASP A 202 -6.02 24.43 6.09
N GLY A 203 -6.88 25.16 5.38
CA GLY A 203 -6.74 26.58 5.13
C GLY A 203 -6.12 26.90 3.74
N GLU A 204 -5.40 25.94 3.16
CA GLU A 204 -4.91 26.00 1.79
C GLU A 204 -5.38 24.77 1.01
N LYS A 205 -5.92 25.00 -0.19
CA LYS A 205 -6.32 23.92 -1.08
C LYS A 205 -5.08 23.23 -1.66
N ARG A 206 -4.81 21.97 -1.28
CA ARG A 206 -3.71 21.17 -1.83
C ARG A 206 -4.28 19.93 -2.48
N LYS A 207 -3.79 19.62 -3.69
CA LYS A 207 -4.15 18.40 -4.39
C LYS A 207 -3.34 17.22 -3.84
N SER A 208 -4.02 16.17 -3.42
CA SER A 208 -3.44 14.88 -3.05
C SER A 208 -3.99 13.81 -3.98
N VAL A 209 -3.36 13.66 -5.14
CA VAL A 209 -3.88 12.83 -6.23
C VAL A 209 -3.21 11.47 -6.21
N HIS A 210 -4.03 10.41 -6.31
CA HIS A 210 -3.54 9.04 -6.35
C HIS A 210 -4.23 8.24 -7.45
N PHE A 211 -3.51 7.29 -8.01
CA PHE A 211 -4.09 6.19 -8.76
C PHE A 211 -4.48 5.08 -7.79
N PHE A 212 -5.73 4.65 -7.88
CA PHE A 212 -6.32 3.51 -7.18
C PHE A 212 -6.58 2.44 -8.23
N PHE A 213 -5.94 1.28 -8.11
CA PHE A 213 -6.04 0.30 -9.18
C PHE A 213 -6.10 -1.13 -8.68
N LEU A 214 -6.86 -1.92 -9.41
CA LEU A 214 -7.03 -3.35 -9.22
C LEU A 214 -6.52 -4.06 -10.48
N VAL A 215 -5.62 -4.99 -10.28
CA VAL A 215 -5.04 -5.81 -11.35
C VAL A 215 -5.10 -7.29 -10.99
N ARG A 216 -4.97 -8.14 -12.00
CA ARG A 216 -4.93 -9.60 -11.84
C ARG A 216 -3.65 -10.14 -12.47
N LYS A 217 -2.99 -11.06 -11.78
CA LYS A 217 -1.92 -11.86 -12.35
C LYS A 217 -2.51 -12.82 -13.38
N ALA A 218 -1.85 -12.98 -14.54
CA ALA A 218 -2.28 -13.97 -15.52
C ALA A 218 -2.46 -15.35 -14.86
N ALA A 219 -3.50 -16.07 -15.27
CA ALA A 219 -3.61 -17.50 -14.98
C ALA A 219 -2.72 -18.22 -16.00
N ASP A 220 -1.82 -19.06 -15.55
CA ASP A 220 -0.99 -19.91 -16.40
C ASP A 220 -1.85 -20.82 -17.30
#